data_16d365646cd770c2162538f7b304b148
#
_entry.id   16d365646cd770c2162538f7b304b148
#
_cell.length_a   1.000
_cell.length_b   1.000
_cell.length_c   1.000
_cell.angle_alpha   90.00
_cell.angle_beta   90.00
_cell.angle_gamma   90.00
#
_symmetry.space_group_name_H-M   'P 1'
#
loop_
_entity.id
_entity.type
_entity.pdbx_description
1 polymer ?
#
loop_
_entity_poly.entity_id
_entity_poly.type
_entity_poly.pdbx_seq_one_letter_code
_entity_poly.pdbx_strand_id
1 'polypeptide(L)'
;MENILIVLENKTEKNSRLVTEFSPIIKSKGVNITYSSIVQIPFKYPIDSEEKELQEKFDKSEHLLKSFESNLNQIKIPYSRMNGLIYKVRDYFYGTIELSQEVNSDLIILPKSVFENFSEILNSDSPDNLIESISFRGVKGINNLISNFKSSILLWQDDS
;
A
#
# COMPACT_ATOMS: atom_id res chain seq x y z
N MET A 1 16.43 -6.83 7.91
CA MET A 1 15.06 -6.65 7.37
C MET A 1 14.10 -7.52 8.15
N GLU A 2 13.17 -6.90 8.84
CA GLU A 2 12.25 -7.61 9.73
C GLU A 2 10.79 -7.49 9.29
N ASN A 3 10.41 -6.35 8.71
CA ASN A 3 9.03 -6.06 8.34
C ASN A 3 8.93 -5.64 6.87
N ILE A 4 8.08 -6.33 6.12
CA ILE A 4 7.75 -5.99 4.73
C ILE A 4 6.30 -5.56 4.69
N LEU A 5 6.05 -4.42 4.05
CA LEU A 5 4.70 -3.98 3.70
C LEU A 5 4.48 -4.22 2.22
N ILE A 6 3.43 -4.94 1.89
CA ILE A 6 3.01 -5.17 0.51
C ILE A 6 1.68 -4.46 0.29
N VAL A 7 1.65 -3.52 -0.63
CA VAL A 7 0.42 -2.86 -1.05
C VAL A 7 -0.16 -3.66 -2.20
N LEU A 8 -1.38 -4.14 -2.03
CA LEU A 8 -2.04 -5.00 -3.00
C LEU A 8 -2.60 -4.21 -4.18
N GLU A 9 -2.54 -4.82 -5.35
CA GLU A 9 -3.21 -4.36 -6.54
C GLU A 9 -4.67 -4.84 -6.58
N ASN A 10 -5.51 -4.21 -7.41
CA ASN A 10 -6.92 -4.56 -7.55
C ASN A 10 -7.17 -5.87 -8.32
N LYS A 11 -6.12 -6.57 -8.72
CA LYS A 11 -6.23 -7.81 -9.50
C LYS A 11 -5.52 -8.94 -8.79
N THR A 12 -6.27 -10.00 -8.47
CA THR A 12 -5.75 -11.16 -7.75
C THR A 12 -4.62 -11.86 -8.49
N GLU A 13 -4.68 -11.93 -9.83
CA GLU A 13 -3.65 -12.55 -10.66
C GLU A 13 -2.30 -11.82 -10.51
N LYS A 14 -2.34 -10.50 -10.49
CA LYS A 14 -1.12 -9.70 -10.32
C LYS A 14 -0.52 -9.89 -8.94
N ASN A 15 -1.34 -9.92 -7.92
CA ASN A 15 -0.88 -10.16 -6.55
C ASN A 15 -0.27 -11.55 -6.40
N SER A 16 -0.84 -12.55 -7.07
CA SER A 16 -0.30 -13.91 -7.08
C SER A 16 1.10 -13.96 -7.72
N ARG A 17 1.31 -13.27 -8.82
CA ARG A 17 2.62 -13.19 -9.48
C ARG A 17 3.65 -12.46 -8.63
N LEU A 18 3.23 -11.43 -7.90
CA LEU A 18 4.09 -10.73 -6.95
C LEU A 18 4.66 -11.71 -5.91
N VAL A 19 3.82 -12.56 -5.34
CA VAL A 19 4.27 -13.57 -4.39
C VAL A 19 5.31 -14.50 -5.01
N THR A 20 5.09 -14.94 -6.25
CA THR A 20 6.03 -15.81 -6.96
C THR A 20 7.38 -15.13 -7.18
N GLU A 21 7.37 -13.88 -7.66
CA GLU A 21 8.60 -13.15 -7.96
C GLU A 21 9.40 -12.79 -6.70
N PHE A 22 8.72 -12.38 -5.64
CA PHE A 22 9.37 -11.96 -4.41
C PHE A 22 9.46 -13.05 -3.34
N SER A 23 9.14 -14.29 -3.71
CA SER A 23 9.17 -15.41 -2.77
C SER A 23 10.52 -15.55 -2.03
N PRO A 24 11.69 -15.34 -2.64
CA PRO A 24 12.96 -15.42 -1.90
C PRO A 24 13.04 -14.42 -0.75
N ILE A 25 12.54 -13.21 -0.94
CA ILE A 25 12.52 -12.17 0.10
C ILE A 25 11.44 -12.50 1.14
N ILE A 26 10.24 -12.85 0.67
CA ILE A 26 9.08 -13.15 1.51
C ILE A 26 9.37 -14.36 2.43
N LYS A 27 10.09 -15.34 1.92
CA LYS A 27 10.47 -16.55 2.66
C LYS A 27 11.65 -16.35 3.61
N SER A 28 12.30 -15.21 3.59
CA SER A 28 13.45 -14.95 4.45
C SER A 28 13.10 -15.15 5.91
N LYS A 29 14.00 -15.80 6.64
CA LYS A 29 13.77 -16.16 8.05
C LYS A 29 13.55 -14.92 8.90
N GLY A 30 12.50 -14.95 9.73
CA GLY A 30 12.20 -13.87 10.66
C GLY A 30 11.51 -12.66 10.06
N VAL A 31 11.14 -12.69 8.78
CA VAL A 31 10.45 -11.58 8.13
C VAL A 31 8.95 -11.64 8.44
N ASN A 32 8.41 -10.53 8.94
CA ASN A 32 6.98 -10.33 9.09
C ASN A 32 6.41 -9.64 7.85
N ILE A 33 5.25 -10.08 7.41
CA ILE A 33 4.63 -9.59 6.19
C ILE A 33 3.30 -8.94 6.55
N THR A 34 3.19 -7.65 6.30
CA THR A 34 1.92 -6.93 6.31
C THR A 34 1.50 -6.71 4.87
N TYR A 35 0.31 -7.14 4.52
CA TYR A 35 -0.26 -6.91 3.20
C TYR A 35 -1.56 -6.14 3.36
N SER A 36 -1.74 -5.13 2.54
CA SER A 36 -2.84 -4.19 2.71
C SER A 36 -3.53 -3.87 1.39
N SER A 37 -4.85 -3.85 1.44
CA SER A 37 -5.67 -3.18 0.45
C SER A 37 -5.97 -1.77 0.96
N ILE A 38 -5.54 -0.77 0.23
CA ILE A 38 -5.75 0.64 0.60
C ILE A 38 -7.03 1.12 -0.06
N VAL A 39 -7.97 1.62 0.75
CA VAL A 39 -9.25 2.12 0.27
C VAL A 39 -9.35 3.62 0.53
N GLN A 40 -9.49 4.38 -0.54
CA GLN A 40 -9.68 5.82 -0.45
C GLN A 40 -11.14 6.13 -0.13
N ILE A 41 -11.35 6.87 0.97
CA ILE A 41 -12.66 7.30 1.42
C ILE A 41 -12.89 8.75 0.99
N PRO A 42 -13.90 9.04 0.15
CA PRO A 42 -14.22 10.41 -0.24
C PRO A 42 -14.53 11.30 0.97
N PHE A 43 -14.20 12.58 0.86
CA PHE A 43 -14.43 13.54 1.96
C PHE A 43 -15.90 13.71 2.34
N LYS A 44 -16.83 13.39 1.43
CA LYS A 44 -18.26 13.44 1.73
C LYS A 44 -18.71 12.42 2.78
N TYR A 45 -17.87 11.40 3.04
CA TYR A 45 -18.15 10.38 4.05
C TYR A 45 -17.18 10.49 5.22
N PRO A 46 -17.61 10.14 6.45
CA PRO A 46 -16.68 9.88 7.55
C PRO A 46 -15.69 8.76 7.19
N ILE A 47 -14.51 8.78 7.78
CA ILE A 47 -13.49 7.75 7.49
C ILE A 47 -13.95 6.34 7.90
N ASP A 48 -14.82 6.25 8.89
CA ASP A 48 -15.39 5.01 9.40
C ASP A 48 -16.80 4.71 8.83
N SER A 49 -17.17 5.37 7.71
CA SER A 49 -18.49 5.23 7.11
C SER A 49 -18.80 3.81 6.68
N GLU A 50 -20.04 3.39 6.90
CA GLU A 50 -20.58 2.09 6.44
C GLU A 50 -21.52 2.25 5.23
N GLU A 51 -21.39 3.35 4.49
CA GLU A 51 -22.22 3.61 3.31
C GLU A 51 -22.13 2.49 2.29
N LYS A 52 -23.25 2.22 1.61
CA LYS A 52 -23.37 1.12 0.66
C LYS A 52 -22.36 1.24 -0.51
N GLU A 53 -22.08 2.45 -0.98
CA GLU A 53 -21.07 2.69 -2.01
C GLU A 53 -19.68 2.22 -1.59
N LEU A 54 -19.36 2.34 -0.31
CA LEU A 54 -18.07 1.92 0.24
C LEU A 54 -18.05 0.42 0.53
N GLN A 55 -19.22 -0.17 0.78
CA GLN A 55 -19.32 -1.57 1.12
C GLN A 55 -18.79 -2.48 0.01
N GLU A 56 -19.07 -2.15 -1.25
CA GLU A 56 -18.55 -2.89 -2.39
C GLU A 56 -17.01 -2.83 -2.44
N LYS A 57 -16.43 -1.68 -2.13
CA LYS A 57 -14.97 -1.52 -2.06
C LYS A 57 -14.37 -2.38 -0.94
N PHE A 58 -15.03 -2.43 0.22
CA PHE A 58 -14.57 -3.23 1.34
C PHE A 58 -14.69 -4.73 1.05
N ASP A 59 -15.77 -5.16 0.44
CA ASP A 59 -15.98 -6.56 0.06
C ASP A 59 -14.90 -7.00 -0.95
N LYS A 60 -14.60 -6.15 -1.92
CA LYS A 60 -13.53 -6.40 -2.88
C LYS A 60 -12.17 -6.48 -2.17
N SER A 61 -11.91 -5.57 -1.25
CA SER A 61 -10.67 -5.55 -0.47
C SER A 61 -10.51 -6.81 0.38
N GLU A 62 -11.59 -7.26 1.03
CA GLU A 62 -11.58 -8.51 1.79
C GLU A 62 -11.25 -9.71 0.90
N HIS A 63 -11.82 -9.74 -0.30
CA HIS A 63 -11.52 -10.80 -1.27
C HIS A 63 -10.05 -10.79 -1.68
N LEU A 64 -9.48 -9.61 -1.93
CA LEU A 64 -8.07 -9.46 -2.27
C LEU A 64 -7.18 -9.95 -1.12
N LEU A 65 -7.50 -9.61 0.11
CA LEU A 65 -6.74 -10.04 1.28
C LEU A 65 -6.78 -11.57 1.45
N LYS A 66 -7.95 -12.17 1.34
CA LYS A 66 -8.11 -13.63 1.46
C LYS A 66 -7.37 -14.37 0.36
N SER A 67 -7.43 -13.87 -0.87
CA SER A 67 -6.73 -14.44 -2.00
C SER A 67 -5.22 -14.37 -1.80
N PHE A 68 -4.70 -13.25 -1.33
CA PHE A 68 -3.27 -13.07 -1.06
C PHE A 68 -2.80 -13.95 0.10
N GLU A 69 -3.57 -14.04 1.15
CA GLU A 69 -3.30 -14.97 2.26
C GLU A 69 -3.17 -16.40 1.78
N SER A 70 -4.08 -16.83 0.88
CA SER A 70 -4.01 -18.15 0.27
C SER A 70 -2.70 -18.34 -0.52
N ASN A 71 -2.26 -17.33 -1.26
CA ASN A 71 -1.00 -17.37 -1.99
C ASN A 71 0.20 -17.51 -1.04
N LEU A 72 0.18 -16.79 0.09
CA LEU A 72 1.23 -16.92 1.11
C LEU A 72 1.23 -18.31 1.76
N ASN A 73 0.04 -18.88 2.00
CA ASN A 73 -0.09 -20.24 2.52
C ASN A 73 0.50 -21.28 1.58
N GLN A 74 0.34 -21.11 0.27
CA GLN A 74 0.89 -22.01 -0.73
C GLN A 74 2.42 -22.06 -0.68
N ILE A 75 3.07 -20.98 -0.32
CA ILE A 75 4.52 -20.95 -0.14
C ILE A 75 4.94 -21.18 1.32
N LYS A 76 4.01 -21.63 2.15
CA LYS A 76 4.23 -22.07 3.53
C LYS A 76 4.72 -21.00 4.50
N ILE A 77 4.20 -19.77 4.33
CA ILE A 77 4.43 -18.71 5.31
C ILE A 77 3.53 -18.97 6.52
N PRO A 78 4.08 -19.00 7.76
CA PRO A 78 3.27 -19.18 8.95
C PRO A 78 2.31 -18.01 9.20
N TYR A 79 1.12 -18.28 9.69
CA TYR A 79 0.14 -17.25 10.04
C TYR A 79 0.67 -16.23 11.05
N SER A 80 1.55 -16.66 11.94
CA SER A 80 2.19 -15.76 12.93
C SER A 80 3.05 -14.67 12.29
N ARG A 81 3.42 -14.82 11.02
CA ARG A 81 4.22 -13.85 10.27
C ARG A 81 3.40 -13.05 9.27
N MET A 82 2.09 -13.27 9.20
CA MET A 82 1.18 -12.60 8.29
C MET A 82 0.28 -11.63 9.04
N ASN A 83 0.06 -10.46 8.46
CA ASN A 83 -0.93 -9.51 8.92
C ASN A 83 -1.58 -8.83 7.72
N GLY A 84 -2.86 -9.17 7.48
CA GLY A 84 -3.65 -8.57 6.42
C GLY A 84 -4.58 -7.51 6.95
N LEU A 85 -4.65 -6.36 6.30
CA LEU A 85 -5.53 -5.29 6.74
C LEU A 85 -6.05 -4.45 5.58
N ILE A 86 -7.27 -3.93 5.75
CA ILE A 86 -7.85 -2.89 4.91
C ILE A 86 -7.50 -1.56 5.56
N TYR A 87 -6.82 -0.70 4.83
CA TYR A 87 -6.40 0.60 5.36
C TYR A 87 -7.18 1.71 4.67
N LYS A 88 -7.97 2.42 5.45
CA LYS A 88 -8.83 3.50 4.97
C LYS A 88 -8.05 4.80 4.98
N VAL A 89 -8.03 5.50 3.85
CA VAL A 89 -7.23 6.72 3.68
C VAL A 89 -8.07 7.80 2.99
N ARG A 90 -7.69 9.04 3.21
CA ARG A 90 -8.19 10.16 2.41
C ARG A 90 -7.36 10.37 1.14
N ASP A 91 -6.09 10.02 1.23
CA ASP A 91 -5.12 10.19 0.15
C ASP A 91 -4.19 8.97 0.14
N TYR A 92 -4.01 8.37 -1.03
CA TYR A 92 -3.21 7.16 -1.19
C TYR A 92 -1.74 7.34 -0.79
N PHE A 93 -1.15 8.46 -1.17
CA PHE A 93 0.27 8.71 -0.92
C PHE A 93 0.54 8.82 0.58
N TYR A 94 -0.16 9.71 1.24
CA TYR A 94 -0.03 9.87 2.69
C TYR A 94 -0.42 8.62 3.45
N GLY A 95 -1.51 8.00 3.03
CA GLY A 95 -1.98 6.78 3.68
C GLY A 95 -0.97 5.64 3.60
N THR A 96 -0.28 5.49 2.47
CA THR A 96 0.76 4.49 2.31
C THR A 96 1.95 4.78 3.23
N ILE A 97 2.36 6.04 3.31
CA ILE A 97 3.46 6.45 4.19
C ILE A 97 3.08 6.24 5.66
N GLU A 98 1.88 6.67 6.06
CA GLU A 98 1.38 6.46 7.43
C GLU A 98 1.34 4.98 7.79
N LEU A 99 0.80 4.15 6.91
CA LEU A 99 0.73 2.71 7.13
C LEU A 99 2.13 2.12 7.28
N SER A 100 3.06 2.53 6.42
CA SER A 100 4.44 2.08 6.51
C SER A 100 5.07 2.41 7.86
N GLN A 101 4.79 3.59 8.39
CA GLN A 101 5.27 4.00 9.71
C GLN A 101 4.60 3.21 10.83
N GLU A 102 3.28 3.00 10.75
CA GLU A 102 2.53 2.24 11.75
C GLU A 102 3.02 0.80 11.88
N VAL A 103 3.29 0.16 10.74
CA VAL A 103 3.76 -1.23 10.74
C VAL A 103 5.29 -1.33 10.87
N ASN A 104 5.96 -0.21 10.94
CA ASN A 104 7.42 -0.13 11.07
C ASN A 104 8.14 -0.93 9.97
N SER A 105 7.72 -0.71 8.71
CA SER A 105 8.25 -1.47 7.57
C SER A 105 9.69 -1.08 7.24
N ASP A 106 10.48 -2.06 6.86
CA ASP A 106 11.84 -1.88 6.33
C ASP A 106 11.84 -1.83 4.81
N LEU A 107 10.89 -2.52 4.20
CA LEU A 107 10.70 -2.58 2.76
C LEU A 107 9.21 -2.45 2.44
N ILE A 108 8.90 -1.60 1.47
CA ILE A 108 7.56 -1.52 0.88
C ILE A 108 7.63 -2.07 -0.54
N ILE A 109 6.80 -3.03 -0.85
CA ILE A 109 6.57 -3.50 -2.21
C ILE A 109 5.30 -2.81 -2.71
N LEU A 110 5.47 -1.94 -3.69
CA LEU A 110 4.43 -1.06 -4.17
C LEU A 110 4.19 -1.32 -5.66
N PRO A 111 2.95 -1.61 -6.09
CA PRO A 111 2.65 -1.72 -7.51
C PRO A 111 2.91 -0.40 -8.23
N LYS A 112 3.49 -0.47 -9.42
CA LYS A 112 3.79 0.71 -10.22
C LYS A 112 2.55 1.54 -10.52
N SER A 113 1.40 0.89 -10.73
CA SER A 113 0.12 1.55 -10.95
C SER A 113 -0.28 2.47 -9.79
N VAL A 114 0.00 2.05 -8.56
CA VAL A 114 -0.23 2.88 -7.36
C VAL A 114 0.76 4.06 -7.35
N PHE A 115 2.01 3.80 -7.73
CA PHE A 115 3.04 4.84 -7.80
C PHE A 115 2.75 5.88 -8.88
N GLU A 116 2.18 5.49 -10.01
CA GLU A 116 1.78 6.41 -11.09
C GLU A 116 0.78 7.45 -10.59
N ASN A 117 -0.14 7.07 -9.71
CA ASN A 117 -1.03 8.02 -9.03
C ASN A 117 -0.25 9.04 -8.20
N PHE A 118 0.86 8.64 -7.60
CA PHE A 118 1.74 9.55 -6.89
C PHE A 118 2.47 10.50 -7.84
N SER A 119 2.96 9.99 -8.97
CA SER A 119 3.68 10.80 -9.94
C SER A 119 2.75 11.80 -10.64
N GLU A 120 1.48 11.49 -10.84
CA GLU A 120 0.49 12.46 -11.33
C GLU A 120 0.31 13.62 -10.35
N ILE A 121 0.27 13.33 -9.06
CA ILE A 121 0.23 14.37 -8.01
C ILE A 121 1.52 15.19 -8.03
N LEU A 122 2.67 14.53 -8.21
CA LEU A 122 3.98 15.19 -8.21
C LEU A 122 4.28 15.94 -9.52
N ASN A 123 3.67 15.50 -10.64
CA ASN A 123 3.90 16.06 -11.97
C ASN A 123 2.67 16.78 -12.54
N SER A 124 1.73 17.20 -11.68
CA SER A 124 0.57 17.93 -12.17
C SER A 124 1.03 19.20 -12.89
N ASP A 125 0.43 19.50 -14.05
CA ASP A 125 0.80 20.61 -14.94
C ASP A 125 0.56 22.00 -14.35
N SER A 126 0.08 22.08 -13.12
CA SER A 126 -0.11 23.31 -12.41
C SER A 126 0.84 23.36 -11.21
N PRO A 127 2.04 23.94 -11.40
CA PRO A 127 3.03 24.04 -10.32
C PRO A 127 2.48 24.72 -9.07
N ASP A 128 1.60 25.70 -9.25
CA ASP A 128 0.99 26.43 -8.15
C ASP A 128 0.01 25.57 -7.36
N ASN A 129 -0.81 24.76 -8.05
CA ASN A 129 -1.72 23.83 -7.39
C ASN A 129 -0.95 22.66 -6.73
N LEU A 130 0.15 22.24 -7.34
CA LEU A 130 1.03 21.25 -6.75
C LEU A 130 1.70 21.82 -5.51
N ILE A 131 2.24 23.03 -5.60
CA ILE A 131 2.89 23.73 -4.48
C ILE A 131 1.87 24.00 -3.39
N GLU A 132 0.65 24.42 -3.72
CA GLU A 132 -0.42 24.62 -2.75
C GLU A 132 -0.89 23.31 -2.13
N SER A 133 -1.13 22.26 -2.92
CA SER A 133 -1.55 20.99 -2.39
C SER A 133 -0.45 20.31 -1.59
N ILE A 134 0.79 20.45 -2.02
CA ILE A 134 1.97 19.96 -1.29
C ILE A 134 2.28 20.86 -0.10
N SER A 135 2.15 22.19 -0.19
CA SER A 135 2.38 23.07 0.95
C SER A 135 1.19 23.13 1.91
N PHE A 136 -0.01 22.88 1.45
CA PHE A 136 -1.13 22.58 2.34
C PHE A 136 -0.88 21.30 3.15
N ARG A 137 -0.19 20.35 2.55
CA ARG A 137 0.33 19.15 3.21
C ARG A 137 1.71 19.39 3.80
N GLY A 138 2.30 20.54 3.49
CA GLY A 138 3.68 20.89 3.75
C GLY A 138 4.66 20.20 2.82
N VAL A 139 5.18 20.91 1.79
CA VAL A 139 6.34 20.39 1.02
C VAL A 139 7.46 20.02 1.98
N LYS A 140 7.65 20.84 3.00
CA LYS A 140 8.57 20.54 4.11
C LYS A 140 8.10 19.30 4.88
N GLY A 141 6.79 19.11 5.05
CA GLY A 141 6.22 17.93 5.69
C GLY A 141 6.43 16.68 4.87
N ILE A 142 6.21 16.73 3.53
CA ILE A 142 6.48 15.60 2.64
C ILE A 142 7.98 15.30 2.58
N ASN A 143 8.82 16.33 2.42
CA ASN A 143 10.27 16.14 2.42
C ASN A 143 10.77 15.61 3.75
N ASN A 144 10.20 16.06 4.87
CA ASN A 144 10.50 15.52 6.19
C ASN A 144 9.99 14.09 6.34
N LEU A 145 8.79 13.77 5.82
CA LEU A 145 8.26 12.42 5.81
C LEU A 145 9.15 11.49 4.97
N ILE A 146 9.54 11.93 3.77
CA ILE A 146 10.42 11.17 2.88
C ILE A 146 11.81 11.05 3.47
N SER A 147 12.37 12.11 4.03
CA SER A 147 13.72 12.09 4.62
C SER A 147 13.79 11.30 5.91
N ASN A 148 12.69 11.23 6.68
CA ASN A 148 12.56 10.41 7.87
C ASN A 148 12.02 9.01 7.55
N PHE A 149 11.75 8.74 6.29
CA PHE A 149 11.20 7.47 5.84
C PHE A 149 12.31 6.42 5.80
N LYS A 150 12.23 5.47 6.70
CA LYS A 150 13.28 4.44 6.88
C LYS A 150 13.13 3.25 5.95
N SER A 151 11.98 3.14 5.27
CA SER A 151 11.73 2.00 4.39
C SER A 151 12.36 2.20 3.02
N SER A 152 12.90 1.14 2.48
CA SER A 152 13.20 1.06 1.05
C SER A 152 11.91 0.82 0.28
N ILE A 153 11.79 1.43 -0.90
CA ILE A 153 10.61 1.26 -1.75
C ILE A 153 11.02 0.46 -2.97
N LEU A 154 10.31 -0.62 -3.22
CA LEU A 154 10.48 -1.44 -4.41
C LEU A 154 9.21 -1.32 -5.25
N LEU A 155 9.38 -0.79 -6.47
CA LEU A 155 8.28 -0.70 -7.42
C LEU A 155 8.19 -1.98 -8.23
N TRP A 156 7.01 -2.53 -8.30
CA TRP A 156 6.74 -3.75 -9.04
C TRP A 156 5.76 -3.49 -10.18
N GLN A 157 6.08 -4.05 -11.34
CA GLN A 157 5.22 -4.02 -12.51
C GLN A 157 5.13 -5.40 -13.12
N ASP A 158 3.91 -5.82 -13.37
CA ASP A 158 3.63 -7.03 -14.13
C ASP A 158 3.42 -6.63 -15.61
N ASP A 159 4.36 -7.04 -16.46
CA ASP A 159 4.36 -6.71 -17.89
C ASP A 159 3.57 -7.71 -18.73
N SER A 160 2.95 -8.70 -18.11
CA SER A 160 2.17 -9.71 -18.82
C SER A 160 0.73 -9.30 -19.12
#